data_a196fc8efb4471f924a57ff494d72ed8
#
_entry.id   a196fc8efb4471f924a57ff494d72ed8
#
_cell.length_a   1.000
_cell.length_b   1.000
_cell.length_c   1.000
_cell.angle_alpha   90.00
_cell.angle_beta   90.00
_cell.angle_gamma   90.00
#
_symmetry.space_group_name_H-M   'P 1'
#
loop_
_entity.id
_entity.type
_entity.pdbx_description
1 polymer ?
#
loop_
_entity_poly.entity_id
_entity_poly.type
_entity_poly.pdbx_seq_one_letter_code
_entity_poly.pdbx_strand_id
1 'polypeptide(L)'
;MQLDELEAFFAVIDTGNFSAAGRKLGLSPSAVSKLMSRLEDRLSVRLFHRTPRALTLTDAGLALKQEGQAVFEALANAENAVMQCAANVSGVLRIHSLFTFAKYQLAPVIGEFAARYPLLRIEFHLSNDPVDFIEQGIDVAIHSGPLPDSSLIARRLISSSWIICGSPLYLEKRGTPLTPADLVHHNCLNFTHRTHWNSWPVQEHGDITAIAANGNMGANQGDMLLELARHGVGLVRLAQFHVGEDLRQKRLLPLLEKYQSHIQEPLFLVYQSRRHPSPRVQAFLTFMQEKFQSQN
;
A
#
# COMPACT_ATOMS: atom_id res chain seq x y z
N MET A 1 -22.08 24.34 -19.59
CA MET A 1 -20.64 24.14 -19.48
C MET A 1 -20.26 23.08 -20.50
N GLN A 2 -19.21 23.29 -21.29
CA GLN A 2 -18.71 22.30 -22.25
C GLN A 2 -17.44 21.68 -21.69
N LEU A 3 -17.12 20.44 -22.06
CA LEU A 3 -16.00 19.71 -21.49
C LEU A 3 -14.65 20.37 -21.82
N ASP A 4 -14.50 20.86 -23.05
CA ASP A 4 -13.31 21.58 -23.52
C ASP A 4 -13.05 22.89 -22.75
N GLU A 5 -14.11 23.57 -22.32
CA GLU A 5 -13.99 24.76 -21.47
C GLU A 5 -13.49 24.39 -20.06
N LEU A 6 -13.98 23.28 -19.52
CA LEU A 6 -13.57 22.77 -18.21
C LEU A 6 -12.12 22.23 -18.26
N GLU A 7 -11.75 21.51 -19.33
CA GLU A 7 -10.36 21.08 -19.57
C GLU A 7 -9.41 22.26 -19.63
N ALA A 8 -9.78 23.32 -20.37
CA ALA A 8 -8.99 24.54 -20.46
C ALA A 8 -8.82 25.20 -19.07
N PHE A 9 -9.89 25.24 -18.26
CA PHE A 9 -9.85 25.77 -16.90
C PHE A 9 -8.85 25.01 -16.02
N PHE A 10 -8.90 23.68 -15.99
CA PHE A 10 -7.96 22.87 -15.22
C PHE A 10 -6.53 22.93 -15.75
N ALA A 11 -6.33 22.94 -17.07
CA ALA A 11 -5.02 23.11 -17.65
C ALA A 11 -4.36 24.45 -17.27
N VAL A 12 -5.16 25.53 -17.17
CA VAL A 12 -4.66 26.84 -16.73
C VAL A 12 -4.29 26.81 -15.24
N ILE A 13 -5.04 26.12 -14.40
CA ILE A 13 -4.72 25.94 -12.97
C ILE A 13 -3.39 25.18 -12.82
N ASP A 14 -3.26 24.05 -13.50
CA ASP A 14 -2.09 23.17 -13.37
C ASP A 14 -0.80 23.84 -13.84
N THR A 15 -0.89 24.64 -14.90
CA THR A 15 0.29 25.24 -15.55
C THR A 15 0.57 26.67 -15.11
N GLY A 16 -0.37 27.31 -14.42
CA GLY A 16 -0.25 28.67 -13.90
C GLY A 16 -0.33 29.78 -14.97
N ASN A 17 -0.46 29.46 -16.27
CA ASN A 17 -0.59 30.45 -17.33
C ASN A 17 -1.24 29.91 -18.63
N PHE A 18 -1.85 30.80 -19.39
CA PHE A 18 -2.60 30.46 -20.62
C PHE A 18 -1.71 29.89 -21.73
N SER A 19 -0.44 30.33 -21.81
CA SER A 19 0.46 29.85 -22.86
C SER A 19 0.93 28.42 -22.62
N ALA A 20 1.22 28.07 -21.36
CA ALA A 20 1.57 26.71 -20.98
C ALA A 20 0.36 25.77 -21.08
N ALA A 21 -0.82 26.23 -20.67
CA ALA A 21 -2.07 25.48 -20.84
C ALA A 21 -2.36 25.20 -22.33
N GLY A 22 -2.13 26.17 -23.21
CA GLY A 22 -2.26 25.98 -24.65
C GLY A 22 -1.34 24.88 -25.17
N ARG A 23 -0.05 24.90 -24.79
CA ARG A 23 0.89 23.83 -25.17
C ARG A 23 0.44 22.45 -24.67
N LYS A 24 -0.06 22.37 -23.42
CA LYS A 24 -0.57 21.12 -22.83
C LYS A 24 -1.76 20.55 -23.59
N LEU A 25 -2.64 21.41 -24.08
CA LEU A 25 -3.89 21.05 -24.80
C LEU A 25 -3.75 21.00 -26.33
N GLY A 26 -2.58 21.33 -26.90
CA GLY A 26 -2.42 21.45 -28.36
C GLY A 26 -3.17 22.63 -28.97
N LEU A 27 -3.42 23.69 -28.17
CA LEU A 27 -4.17 24.88 -28.56
C LEU A 27 -3.29 26.13 -28.54
N SER A 28 -3.69 27.16 -29.32
CA SER A 28 -3.06 28.47 -29.18
C SER A 28 -3.45 29.14 -27.85
N PRO A 29 -2.59 30.03 -27.29
CA PRO A 29 -2.94 30.79 -26.09
C PRO A 29 -4.21 31.59 -26.20
N SER A 30 -4.50 32.13 -27.40
CA SER A 30 -5.73 32.87 -27.72
C SER A 30 -6.96 31.97 -27.72
N ALA A 31 -6.85 30.71 -28.15
CA ALA A 31 -7.91 29.74 -28.12
C ALA A 31 -8.27 29.38 -26.67
N VAL A 32 -7.26 29.10 -25.80
CA VAL A 32 -7.47 28.86 -24.38
C VAL A 32 -8.12 30.06 -23.70
N SER A 33 -7.64 31.29 -24.01
CA SER A 33 -8.26 32.51 -23.48
C SER A 33 -9.74 32.67 -23.90
N LYS A 34 -10.07 32.29 -25.12
CA LYS A 34 -11.43 32.34 -25.66
C LYS A 34 -12.35 31.30 -25.00
N LEU A 35 -11.85 30.08 -24.76
CA LEU A 35 -12.58 29.06 -24.00
C LEU A 35 -12.88 29.55 -22.57
N MET A 36 -11.88 30.14 -21.93
CA MET A 36 -12.03 30.67 -20.59
C MET A 36 -13.05 31.81 -20.52
N SER A 37 -12.97 32.78 -21.47
CA SER A 37 -13.97 33.86 -21.52
C SER A 37 -15.38 33.33 -21.73
N ARG A 38 -15.58 32.34 -22.63
CA ARG A 38 -16.90 31.72 -22.82
C ARG A 38 -17.44 31.05 -21.55
N LEU A 39 -16.56 30.38 -20.81
CA LEU A 39 -16.93 29.76 -19.55
C LEU A 39 -17.33 30.81 -18.51
N GLU A 40 -16.54 31.85 -18.32
CA GLU A 40 -16.82 32.97 -17.42
C GLU A 40 -18.11 33.71 -17.80
N ASP A 41 -18.30 33.98 -19.10
CA ASP A 41 -19.52 34.64 -19.61
C ASP A 41 -20.78 33.80 -19.37
N ARG A 42 -20.68 32.47 -19.60
CA ARG A 42 -21.80 31.53 -19.34
C ARG A 42 -22.18 31.44 -17.87
N LEU A 43 -21.18 31.47 -17.00
CA LEU A 43 -21.38 31.40 -15.55
C LEU A 43 -21.67 32.79 -14.97
N SER A 44 -21.51 33.86 -15.76
CA SER A 44 -21.66 35.27 -15.36
C SER A 44 -20.78 35.65 -14.17
N VAL A 45 -19.63 34.97 -14.01
CA VAL A 45 -18.63 35.23 -12.96
C VAL A 45 -17.22 35.12 -13.50
N ARG A 46 -16.27 35.80 -12.87
CA ARG A 46 -14.84 35.61 -13.13
C ARG A 46 -14.33 34.44 -12.31
N LEU A 47 -13.53 33.58 -12.96
CA LEU A 47 -12.91 32.41 -12.34
C LEU A 47 -11.46 32.68 -11.94
N PHE A 48 -10.81 33.65 -12.59
CA PHE A 48 -9.43 34.04 -12.30
C PHE A 48 -9.31 35.53 -12.02
N HIS A 49 -8.49 35.87 -11.03
CA HIS A 49 -7.90 37.21 -10.89
C HIS A 49 -6.69 37.30 -11.81
N ARG A 50 -6.73 38.22 -12.75
CA ARG A 50 -5.65 38.45 -13.72
C ARG A 50 -4.88 39.71 -13.30
N THR A 51 -3.68 39.52 -12.77
CA THR A 51 -2.75 40.63 -12.52
C THR A 51 -1.51 40.44 -13.42
N PRO A 52 -0.74 41.50 -13.73
CA PRO A 52 0.48 41.38 -14.55
C PRO A 52 1.53 40.42 -13.99
N ARG A 53 1.43 40.07 -12.69
CA ARG A 53 2.41 39.26 -11.98
C ARG A 53 1.89 37.89 -11.52
N ALA A 54 0.57 37.67 -11.50
CA ALA A 54 -0.01 36.42 -11.00
C ALA A 54 -1.38 36.12 -11.60
N LEU A 55 -1.65 34.84 -11.76
CA LEU A 55 -2.97 34.29 -12.08
C LEU A 55 -3.43 33.48 -10.87
N THR A 56 -4.48 33.93 -10.19
CA THR A 56 -5.03 33.25 -9.01
C THR A 56 -6.51 32.99 -9.20
N LEU A 57 -7.03 31.96 -8.54
CA LEU A 57 -8.46 31.66 -8.57
C LEU A 57 -9.26 32.66 -7.73
N THR A 58 -10.47 32.97 -8.21
CA THR A 58 -11.51 33.62 -7.41
C THR A 58 -12.21 32.57 -6.53
N ASP A 59 -13.10 33.00 -5.60
CA ASP A 59 -13.94 32.08 -4.83
C ASP A 59 -14.81 31.21 -5.76
N ALA A 60 -15.35 31.77 -6.84
CA ALA A 60 -16.08 31.03 -7.87
C ALA A 60 -15.17 30.05 -8.61
N GLY A 61 -13.89 30.42 -8.88
CA GLY A 61 -12.90 29.54 -9.43
C GLY A 61 -12.53 28.38 -8.49
N LEU A 62 -12.43 28.63 -7.19
CA LEU A 62 -12.20 27.59 -6.19
C LEU A 62 -13.38 26.60 -6.12
N ALA A 63 -14.60 27.11 -6.11
CA ALA A 63 -15.82 26.29 -6.14
C ALA A 63 -15.86 25.41 -7.41
N LEU A 64 -15.58 26.00 -8.58
CA LEU A 64 -15.55 25.25 -9.85
C LEU A 64 -14.42 24.21 -9.87
N LYS A 65 -13.26 24.49 -9.25
CA LYS A 65 -12.18 23.53 -9.11
C LYS A 65 -12.63 22.31 -8.29
N GLN A 66 -13.31 22.52 -7.18
CA GLN A 66 -13.79 21.44 -6.30
C GLN A 66 -14.85 20.58 -6.98
N GLU A 67 -15.88 21.21 -7.56
CA GLU A 67 -17.01 20.49 -8.17
C GLU A 67 -16.69 19.98 -9.59
N GLY A 68 -15.88 20.71 -10.33
CA GLY A 68 -15.52 20.38 -11.72
C GLY A 68 -14.65 19.12 -11.83
N GLN A 69 -13.89 18.80 -10.79
CA GLN A 69 -13.14 17.55 -10.72
C GLN A 69 -14.07 16.33 -10.84
N ALA A 70 -15.24 16.38 -10.21
CA ALA A 70 -16.23 15.31 -10.25
C ALA A 70 -16.77 15.02 -11.66
N VAL A 71 -16.77 16.01 -12.56
CA VAL A 71 -17.19 15.82 -13.96
C VAL A 71 -16.21 14.93 -14.73
N PHE A 72 -14.91 15.17 -14.57
CA PHE A 72 -13.90 14.30 -15.21
C PHE A 72 -13.91 12.88 -14.65
N GLU A 73 -14.17 12.76 -13.36
CA GLU A 73 -14.31 11.47 -12.71
C GLU A 73 -15.55 10.72 -13.20
N ALA A 74 -16.68 11.42 -13.41
CA ALA A 74 -17.88 10.82 -13.98
C ALA A 74 -17.69 10.39 -15.44
N LEU A 75 -16.93 11.17 -16.23
CA LEU A 75 -16.59 10.80 -17.61
C LEU A 75 -15.69 9.56 -17.64
N ALA A 76 -14.64 9.55 -16.83
CA ALA A 76 -13.76 8.38 -16.71
C ALA A 76 -14.52 7.14 -16.24
N ASN A 77 -15.56 7.32 -15.41
CA ASN A 77 -16.45 6.23 -14.97
C ASN A 77 -17.27 5.67 -16.11
N ALA A 78 -17.85 6.53 -16.93
CA ALA A 78 -18.63 6.11 -18.09
C ALA A 78 -17.75 5.36 -19.10
N GLU A 79 -16.55 5.87 -19.37
CA GLU A 79 -15.56 5.20 -20.24
C GLU A 79 -15.12 3.83 -19.66
N ASN A 80 -14.84 3.78 -18.35
CA ASN A 80 -14.49 2.52 -17.68
C ASN A 80 -15.66 1.53 -17.65
N ALA A 81 -16.91 1.97 -17.49
CA ALA A 81 -18.07 1.12 -17.54
C ALA A 81 -18.24 0.48 -18.94
N VAL A 82 -17.99 1.25 -19.99
CA VAL A 82 -17.98 0.75 -21.37
C VAL A 82 -16.82 -0.22 -21.60
N MET A 83 -15.62 0.09 -21.07
CA MET A 83 -14.47 -0.82 -21.15
C MET A 83 -14.66 -2.10 -20.34
N GLN A 84 -15.38 -2.05 -19.22
CA GLN A 84 -15.75 -3.25 -18.47
C GLN A 84 -16.74 -4.14 -19.23
N CYS A 85 -17.64 -3.56 -20.02
CA CYS A 85 -18.47 -4.31 -20.95
C CYS A 85 -17.66 -4.95 -22.10
N ALA A 86 -16.51 -4.42 -22.43
CA ALA A 86 -15.58 -4.90 -23.47
C ALA A 86 -14.43 -5.78 -22.93
N ALA A 87 -14.62 -6.43 -21.82
CA ALA A 87 -13.99 -7.60 -21.18
C ALA A 87 -12.58 -8.05 -21.61
N ASN A 88 -11.57 -7.18 -21.66
CA ASN A 88 -10.19 -7.67 -21.68
C ASN A 88 -9.32 -6.93 -20.66
N VAL A 89 -9.31 -7.46 -19.43
CA VAL A 89 -8.34 -7.04 -18.41
C VAL A 89 -6.95 -7.40 -18.93
N SER A 90 -6.16 -6.42 -19.36
CA SER A 90 -4.89 -6.62 -20.04
C SER A 90 -3.83 -5.58 -19.63
N GLY A 91 -2.61 -5.79 -20.09
CA GLY A 91 -1.47 -4.88 -19.83
C GLY A 91 -0.59 -5.37 -18.69
N VAL A 92 0.18 -4.48 -18.08
CA VAL A 92 1.10 -4.80 -16.98
C VAL A 92 0.49 -4.37 -15.65
N LEU A 93 0.38 -5.31 -14.72
CA LEU A 93 0.00 -5.06 -13.32
C LEU A 93 1.26 -5.13 -12.46
N ARG A 94 1.67 -3.98 -11.89
CA ARG A 94 2.83 -3.89 -11.01
C ARG A 94 2.39 -3.88 -9.55
N ILE A 95 2.81 -4.92 -8.83
CA ILE A 95 2.45 -5.16 -7.44
C ILE A 95 3.69 -4.97 -6.58
N HIS A 96 3.66 -4.01 -5.66
CA HIS A 96 4.67 -3.93 -4.61
C HIS A 96 4.23 -4.75 -3.39
N SER A 97 5.15 -5.47 -2.77
CA SER A 97 4.86 -6.24 -1.56
C SER A 97 6.10 -6.45 -0.72
N LEU A 98 5.88 -6.65 0.59
CA LEU A 98 6.88 -7.27 1.44
C LEU A 98 7.23 -8.65 0.88
N PHE A 99 8.53 -8.99 0.84
CA PHE A 99 9.00 -10.28 0.32
C PHE A 99 8.30 -11.47 1.00
N THR A 100 8.21 -11.44 2.34
CA THR A 100 7.58 -12.52 3.11
C THR A 100 6.10 -12.69 2.80
N PHE A 101 5.33 -11.59 2.65
CA PHE A 101 3.93 -11.68 2.25
C PHE A 101 3.77 -12.22 0.83
N ALA A 102 4.57 -11.73 -0.10
CA ALA A 102 4.56 -12.23 -1.47
C ALA A 102 4.84 -13.73 -1.54
N LYS A 103 5.85 -14.20 -0.82
CA LYS A 103 6.26 -15.62 -0.79
C LYS A 103 5.22 -16.53 -0.16
N TYR A 104 4.70 -16.17 1.01
CA TYR A 104 3.88 -17.09 1.82
C TYR A 104 2.38 -16.92 1.61
N GLN A 105 1.92 -15.78 1.12
CA GLN A 105 0.50 -15.50 0.97
C GLN A 105 0.09 -15.26 -0.48
N LEU A 106 0.89 -14.52 -1.25
CA LEU A 106 0.52 -14.17 -2.61
C LEU A 106 0.90 -15.26 -3.62
N ALA A 107 2.13 -15.79 -3.56
CA ALA A 107 2.60 -16.83 -4.49
C ALA A 107 1.70 -18.08 -4.54
N PRO A 108 1.13 -18.57 -3.43
CA PRO A 108 0.23 -19.72 -3.48
C PRO A 108 -1.07 -19.51 -4.24
N VAL A 109 -1.53 -18.25 -4.38
CA VAL A 109 -2.84 -17.93 -4.97
C VAL A 109 -2.75 -17.18 -6.31
N ILE A 110 -1.63 -16.53 -6.61
CA ILE A 110 -1.52 -15.66 -7.78
C ILE A 110 -1.63 -16.40 -9.11
N GLY A 111 -1.30 -17.69 -9.14
CA GLY A 111 -1.47 -18.54 -10.33
C GLY A 111 -2.93 -18.63 -10.80
N GLU A 112 -3.87 -18.64 -9.87
CA GLU A 112 -5.30 -18.61 -10.19
C GLU A 112 -5.71 -17.26 -10.79
N PHE A 113 -5.16 -16.16 -10.26
CA PHE A 113 -5.40 -14.83 -10.82
C PHE A 113 -4.86 -14.72 -12.26
N ALA A 114 -3.64 -15.21 -12.49
CA ALA A 114 -3.03 -15.21 -13.82
C ALA A 114 -3.85 -16.07 -14.82
N ALA A 115 -4.41 -17.19 -14.37
CA ALA A 115 -5.27 -18.03 -15.21
C ALA A 115 -6.61 -17.35 -15.53
N ARG A 116 -7.19 -16.57 -14.60
CA ARG A 116 -8.42 -15.80 -14.85
C ARG A 116 -8.21 -14.64 -15.85
N TYR A 117 -7.00 -14.07 -15.88
CA TYR A 117 -6.67 -12.90 -16.68
C TYR A 117 -5.41 -13.11 -17.53
N PRO A 118 -5.46 -13.98 -18.54
CA PRO A 118 -4.27 -14.44 -19.30
C PRO A 118 -3.62 -13.33 -20.15
N LEU A 119 -4.29 -12.18 -20.34
CA LEU A 119 -3.74 -11.03 -21.06
C LEU A 119 -3.00 -10.04 -20.14
N LEU A 120 -2.94 -10.33 -18.81
CA LEU A 120 -2.16 -9.57 -17.87
C LEU A 120 -0.74 -10.12 -17.76
N ARG A 121 0.22 -9.21 -17.81
CA ARG A 121 1.58 -9.45 -17.32
C ARG A 121 1.67 -8.94 -15.87
N ILE A 122 2.05 -9.80 -14.95
CA ILE A 122 2.17 -9.46 -13.52
C ILE A 122 3.65 -9.27 -13.20
N GLU A 123 4.00 -8.14 -12.60
CA GLU A 123 5.35 -7.82 -12.16
C GLU A 123 5.35 -7.54 -10.65
N PHE A 124 6.25 -8.21 -9.91
CA PHE A 124 6.41 -8.02 -8.48
C PHE A 124 7.62 -7.14 -8.18
N HIS A 125 7.41 -6.12 -7.38
CA HIS A 125 8.45 -5.29 -6.78
C HIS A 125 8.50 -5.62 -5.29
N LEU A 126 9.53 -6.30 -4.84
CA LEU A 126 9.61 -6.84 -3.49
C LEU A 126 10.64 -6.07 -2.67
N SER A 127 10.16 -5.24 -1.74
CA SER A 127 11.02 -4.54 -0.79
C SER A 127 10.27 -4.20 0.51
N ASN A 128 11.02 -3.83 1.54
CA ASN A 128 10.46 -3.29 2.80
C ASN A 128 10.50 -1.76 2.81
N ASP A 129 11.00 -1.13 1.76
CA ASP A 129 11.13 0.32 1.66
C ASP A 129 9.78 0.97 1.33
N PRO A 130 9.59 2.22 1.72
CA PRO A 130 8.43 3.00 1.29
C PRO A 130 8.34 3.05 -0.25
N VAL A 131 7.14 2.92 -0.76
CA VAL A 131 6.86 2.90 -2.20
C VAL A 131 6.53 4.30 -2.71
N ASP A 132 7.24 4.74 -3.76
CA ASP A 132 6.77 5.83 -4.61
C ASP A 132 5.99 5.25 -5.80
N PHE A 133 4.66 5.40 -5.74
CA PHE A 133 3.75 4.86 -6.75
C PHE A 133 3.96 5.46 -8.15
N ILE A 134 4.37 6.72 -8.21
CA ILE A 134 4.52 7.46 -9.47
C ILE A 134 5.87 7.13 -10.11
N GLU A 135 6.94 7.29 -9.35
CA GLU A 135 8.31 7.08 -9.84
C GLU A 135 8.54 5.61 -10.23
N GLN A 136 8.06 4.69 -9.40
CA GLN A 136 8.24 3.24 -9.63
C GLN A 136 7.14 2.62 -10.51
N GLY A 137 6.12 3.39 -10.87
CA GLY A 137 5.00 2.93 -11.69
C GLY A 137 4.19 1.81 -11.07
N ILE A 138 4.09 1.76 -9.74
CA ILE A 138 3.36 0.73 -8.99
C ILE A 138 1.85 0.97 -9.10
N ASP A 139 1.11 -0.09 -9.41
CA ASP A 139 -0.34 -0.06 -9.48
C ASP A 139 -1.00 -0.32 -8.11
N VAL A 140 -0.49 -1.31 -7.37
CA VAL A 140 -0.98 -1.71 -6.04
C VAL A 140 0.19 -2.05 -5.14
N ALA A 141 0.14 -1.63 -3.88
CA ALA A 141 1.09 -2.05 -2.85
C ALA A 141 0.38 -2.81 -1.72
N ILE A 142 1.07 -3.81 -1.18
CA ILE A 142 0.66 -4.48 0.07
C ILE A 142 1.50 -3.88 1.20
N HIS A 143 0.84 -3.13 2.06
CA HIS A 143 1.45 -2.42 3.19
C HIS A 143 1.12 -3.10 4.51
N SER A 144 2.10 -3.22 5.40
CA SER A 144 1.94 -3.76 6.75
C SER A 144 2.12 -2.66 7.79
N GLY A 145 1.23 -2.61 8.76
CA GLY A 145 1.28 -1.66 9.87
C GLY A 145 0.57 -0.34 9.64
N PRO A 146 0.91 0.68 10.45
CA PRO A 146 0.27 1.99 10.37
C PRO A 146 0.44 2.63 9.01
N LEU A 147 -0.63 3.23 8.51
CA LEU A 147 -0.61 3.96 7.25
C LEU A 147 -0.15 5.40 7.48
N PRO A 148 0.80 5.91 6.70
CA PRO A 148 1.12 7.34 6.73
C PRO A 148 -0.02 8.15 6.13
N ASP A 149 -0.15 9.41 6.56
CA ASP A 149 -1.06 10.37 5.95
C ASP A 149 -0.69 10.55 4.46
N SER A 150 -1.60 10.20 3.58
CA SER A 150 -1.38 10.27 2.13
C SER A 150 -2.71 10.38 1.38
N SER A 151 -2.63 10.78 0.11
CA SER A 151 -3.78 10.77 -0.81
C SER A 151 -4.12 9.38 -1.38
N LEU A 152 -3.42 8.34 -0.92
CA LEU A 152 -3.63 6.97 -1.37
C LEU A 152 -4.87 6.35 -0.72
N ILE A 153 -5.51 5.43 -1.43
CA ILE A 153 -6.58 4.62 -0.85
C ILE A 153 -5.98 3.37 -0.23
N ALA A 154 -6.38 3.09 1.01
CA ALA A 154 -6.02 1.87 1.69
C ALA A 154 -7.26 1.03 1.99
N ARG A 155 -7.24 -0.24 1.60
CA ARG A 155 -8.26 -1.23 1.96
C ARG A 155 -7.64 -2.29 2.82
N ARG A 156 -8.19 -2.50 4.01
CA ARG A 156 -7.74 -3.58 4.90
C ARG A 156 -7.92 -4.93 4.20
N LEU A 157 -6.87 -5.73 4.19
CA LEU A 157 -6.87 -7.05 3.57
C LEU A 157 -7.03 -8.13 4.63
N ILE A 158 -6.06 -8.26 5.53
CA ILE A 158 -6.06 -9.19 6.67
C ILE A 158 -5.37 -8.53 7.87
N SER A 159 -5.37 -9.25 8.98
CA SER A 159 -4.49 -8.95 10.12
C SER A 159 -3.69 -10.18 10.48
N SER A 160 -2.47 -9.98 10.97
CA SER A 160 -1.59 -11.04 11.40
C SER A 160 -1.10 -10.80 12.82
N SER A 161 -1.13 -11.82 13.64
CA SER A 161 -0.40 -11.83 14.91
C SER A 161 1.08 -12.08 14.67
N TRP A 162 1.89 -11.73 15.66
CA TRP A 162 3.33 -11.95 15.68
C TRP A 162 3.67 -12.96 16.76
N ILE A 163 4.49 -13.95 16.43
CA ILE A 163 4.80 -15.07 17.31
C ILE A 163 6.28 -15.03 17.65
N ILE A 164 6.60 -15.11 18.95
CA ILE A 164 7.95 -15.35 19.42
C ILE A 164 8.19 -16.85 19.34
N CYS A 165 9.26 -17.27 18.67
CA CYS A 165 9.57 -18.67 18.46
C CYS A 165 11.07 -18.94 18.35
N GLY A 166 11.45 -20.18 18.55
CA GLY A 166 12.81 -20.68 18.39
C GLY A 166 12.83 -22.15 18.01
N SER A 167 13.94 -22.63 17.42
CA SER A 167 14.07 -24.04 17.08
C SER A 167 14.36 -24.91 18.30
N PRO A 168 13.93 -26.20 18.29
CA PRO A 168 14.32 -27.17 19.33
C PRO A 168 15.85 -27.19 19.57
N LEU A 169 16.62 -27.11 18.49
CA LEU A 169 18.08 -27.10 18.54
C LEU A 169 18.66 -25.94 19.38
N TYR A 170 18.03 -24.75 19.27
CA TYR A 170 18.43 -23.61 20.09
C TYR A 170 18.04 -23.80 21.55
N LEU A 171 16.79 -24.24 21.78
CA LEU A 171 16.22 -24.38 23.12
C LEU A 171 16.91 -25.49 23.94
N GLU A 172 17.34 -26.57 23.32
CA GLU A 172 18.14 -27.61 23.96
C GLU A 172 19.47 -27.07 24.50
N LYS A 173 20.09 -26.15 23.76
CA LYS A 173 21.40 -25.59 24.12
C LYS A 173 21.32 -24.43 25.11
N ARG A 174 20.26 -23.63 25.05
CA ARG A 174 20.16 -22.35 25.76
C ARG A 174 19.06 -22.30 26.78
N GLY A 175 18.22 -23.33 26.87
CA GLY A 175 17.03 -23.34 27.66
C GLY A 175 15.83 -22.70 27.00
N THR A 176 14.65 -22.91 27.56
CA THR A 176 13.39 -22.31 27.09
C THR A 176 13.05 -21.11 27.95
N PRO A 177 12.85 -19.90 27.42
CA PRO A 177 12.40 -18.76 28.22
C PRO A 177 10.99 -19.03 28.76
N LEU A 178 10.80 -18.91 30.06
CA LEU A 178 9.52 -19.13 30.74
C LEU A 178 8.77 -17.83 31.01
N THR A 179 9.53 -16.73 31.13
CA THR A 179 8.99 -15.38 31.35
C THR A 179 9.60 -14.40 30.32
N PRO A 180 8.94 -13.26 30.06
CA PRO A 180 9.51 -12.22 29.22
C PRO A 180 10.89 -11.71 29.67
N ALA A 181 11.13 -11.67 30.97
CA ALA A 181 12.42 -11.25 31.53
C ALA A 181 13.58 -12.17 31.10
N ASP A 182 13.31 -13.44 30.84
CA ASP A 182 14.35 -14.39 30.41
C ASP A 182 14.94 -14.06 29.05
N LEU A 183 14.23 -13.29 28.20
CA LEU A 183 14.69 -12.92 26.87
C LEU A 183 16.03 -12.16 26.91
N VAL A 184 16.37 -11.50 28.01
CA VAL A 184 17.67 -10.82 28.18
C VAL A 184 18.86 -11.79 28.10
N HIS A 185 18.64 -13.07 28.42
CA HIS A 185 19.65 -14.12 28.37
C HIS A 185 19.66 -14.90 27.06
N HIS A 186 18.78 -14.56 26.14
CA HIS A 186 18.67 -15.21 24.84
C HIS A 186 19.19 -14.33 23.70
N ASN A 187 19.65 -14.96 22.63
CA ASN A 187 20.03 -14.29 21.39
C ASN A 187 18.76 -13.98 20.57
N CYS A 188 18.24 -12.78 20.68
CA CYS A 188 17.02 -12.36 19.99
C CYS A 188 17.37 -11.69 18.66
N LEU A 189 17.02 -12.31 17.55
CA LEU A 189 17.34 -11.85 16.21
C LEU A 189 16.33 -10.81 15.75
N ASN A 190 16.80 -9.65 15.29
CA ASN A 190 15.98 -8.51 14.92
C ASN A 190 16.26 -8.02 13.50
N PHE A 191 15.37 -7.17 12.99
CA PHE A 191 15.61 -6.48 11.72
C PHE A 191 16.73 -5.44 11.89
N THR A 192 17.58 -5.28 10.86
CA THR A 192 18.70 -4.33 10.88
C THR A 192 18.27 -2.88 10.70
N HIS A 193 17.13 -2.63 10.04
CA HIS A 193 16.56 -1.29 9.92
C HIS A 193 15.69 -0.94 11.14
N ARG A 194 15.55 0.34 11.43
CA ARG A 194 14.65 0.80 12.48
C ARG A 194 13.20 0.52 12.06
N THR A 195 12.54 -0.34 12.80
CA THR A 195 11.14 -0.71 12.57
C THR A 195 10.46 -1.01 13.88
N HIS A 196 9.13 -0.79 13.93
CA HIS A 196 8.31 -1.19 15.06
C HIS A 196 8.28 -2.71 15.30
N TRP A 197 8.67 -3.49 14.28
CA TRP A 197 8.78 -4.96 14.41
C TRP A 197 9.87 -5.41 15.37
N ASN A 198 10.87 -4.57 15.65
CA ASN A 198 11.91 -4.84 16.64
C ASN A 198 11.45 -4.60 18.09
N SER A 199 10.28 -4.01 18.28
CA SER A 199 9.61 -3.97 19.56
C SER A 199 8.89 -5.29 19.80
N TRP A 200 9.23 -6.01 20.86
CA TRP A 200 8.60 -7.29 21.21
C TRP A 200 7.57 -7.07 22.32
N PRO A 201 6.32 -6.72 21.99
CA PRO A 201 5.28 -6.47 22.99
C PRO A 201 4.85 -7.77 23.64
N VAL A 202 4.80 -7.75 24.94
CA VAL A 202 4.26 -8.82 25.79
C VAL A 202 3.16 -8.26 26.68
N GLN A 203 2.23 -9.10 27.07
CA GLN A 203 1.12 -8.72 27.94
C GLN A 203 1.27 -9.41 29.29
N GLU A 204 1.33 -8.63 30.37
CA GLU A 204 1.36 -9.10 31.75
C GLU A 204 0.31 -8.36 32.56
N HIS A 205 -0.52 -9.08 33.29
CA HIS A 205 -1.58 -8.53 34.18
C HIS A 205 -2.54 -7.54 33.52
N GLY A 206 -2.67 -7.62 32.17
CA GLY A 206 -3.49 -6.72 31.38
C GLY A 206 -2.72 -5.57 30.72
N ASP A 207 -1.52 -5.28 31.16
CA ASP A 207 -0.65 -4.24 30.61
C ASP A 207 0.22 -4.80 29.48
N ILE A 208 0.40 -3.99 28.43
CA ILE A 208 1.29 -4.31 27.31
C ILE A 208 2.58 -3.51 27.45
N THR A 209 3.69 -4.23 27.56
CA THR A 209 5.03 -3.64 27.64
C THR A 209 5.90 -4.14 26.50
N ALA A 210 6.78 -3.28 25.99
CA ALA A 210 7.74 -3.67 24.96
C ALA A 210 9.04 -4.15 25.62
N ILE A 211 9.50 -5.33 25.25
CA ILE A 211 10.77 -5.85 25.74
C ILE A 211 11.89 -5.51 24.77
N ALA A 212 13.01 -5.03 25.30
CA ALA A 212 14.23 -4.89 24.56
C ALA A 212 14.88 -6.26 24.32
N ALA A 213 14.45 -6.91 23.25
CA ALA A 213 15.02 -8.19 22.80
C ALA A 213 16.29 -7.92 21.98
N ASN A 214 17.47 -8.24 22.51
CA ASN A 214 18.74 -7.97 21.89
C ASN A 214 19.43 -9.25 21.42
N GLY A 215 20.19 -9.17 20.33
CA GLY A 215 20.95 -10.27 19.82
C GLY A 215 22.16 -9.80 19.01
N ASN A 216 23.01 -10.73 18.62
CA ASN A 216 24.26 -10.47 17.91
C ASN A 216 24.16 -10.58 16.39
N MET A 217 22.97 -10.89 15.86
CA MET A 217 22.70 -10.99 14.43
C MET A 217 21.38 -10.34 14.09
N GLY A 218 21.30 -9.77 12.88
CA GLY A 218 20.11 -9.21 12.31
C GLY A 218 20.10 -9.31 10.80
N ALA A 219 18.94 -9.13 10.19
CA ALA A 219 18.78 -9.11 8.75
C ALA A 219 17.76 -8.04 8.34
N ASN A 220 17.81 -7.58 7.10
CA ASN A 220 16.80 -6.68 6.55
C ASN A 220 15.58 -7.44 5.99
N GLN A 221 15.63 -8.78 5.94
CA GLN A 221 14.57 -9.65 5.45
C GLN A 221 14.19 -10.69 6.51
N GLY A 222 12.87 -10.84 6.74
CA GLY A 222 12.35 -11.80 7.72
C GLY A 222 12.68 -13.26 7.37
N ASP A 223 12.79 -13.59 6.08
CA ASP A 223 13.16 -14.94 5.65
C ASP A 223 14.57 -15.34 6.16
N MET A 224 15.51 -14.40 6.16
CA MET A 224 16.83 -14.68 6.72
C MET A 224 16.79 -14.88 8.23
N LEU A 225 15.97 -14.10 8.94
CA LEU A 225 15.75 -14.29 10.37
C LEU A 225 15.12 -15.66 10.66
N LEU A 226 14.16 -16.08 9.85
CA LEU A 226 13.53 -17.40 9.92
C LEU A 226 14.57 -18.52 9.75
N GLU A 227 15.42 -18.44 8.73
CA GLU A 227 16.48 -19.43 8.50
C GLU A 227 17.48 -19.48 9.66
N LEU A 228 17.91 -18.34 10.17
CA LEU A 228 18.80 -18.29 11.34
C LEU A 228 18.16 -18.98 12.57
N ALA A 229 16.85 -18.74 12.78
CA ALA A 229 16.13 -19.40 13.88
C ALA A 229 16.05 -20.93 13.68
N ARG A 230 15.74 -21.40 12.46
CA ARG A 230 15.73 -22.84 12.12
C ARG A 230 17.06 -23.51 12.41
N HIS A 231 18.16 -22.82 12.11
CA HIS A 231 19.52 -23.32 12.35
C HIS A 231 20.02 -23.15 13.80
N GLY A 232 19.15 -22.76 14.71
CA GLY A 232 19.47 -22.69 16.13
C GLY A 232 20.37 -21.53 16.53
N VAL A 233 20.35 -20.43 15.78
CA VAL A 233 21.15 -19.22 16.05
C VAL A 233 20.53 -18.38 17.15
N GLY A 234 19.19 -18.29 17.20
CA GLY A 234 18.50 -17.44 18.16
C GLY A 234 16.98 -17.57 18.13
N LEU A 235 16.33 -16.72 18.90
CA LEU A 235 14.89 -16.54 18.92
C LEU A 235 14.48 -15.45 17.94
N VAL A 236 13.29 -15.56 17.37
CA VAL A 236 12.72 -14.57 16.47
C VAL A 236 11.30 -14.22 16.88
N ARG A 237 10.87 -13.02 16.53
CA ARG A 237 9.46 -12.61 16.53
C ARG A 237 9.04 -12.29 15.11
N LEU A 238 8.21 -13.12 14.54
CA LEU A 238 7.79 -13.02 13.12
C LEU A 238 6.28 -13.18 12.98
N ALA A 239 5.73 -12.70 11.87
CA ALA A 239 4.30 -12.80 11.60
C ALA A 239 3.85 -14.25 11.49
N GLN A 240 2.65 -14.56 11.99
CA GLN A 240 2.09 -15.92 12.00
C GLN A 240 2.05 -16.54 10.60
N PHE A 241 1.68 -15.79 9.56
CA PHE A 241 1.68 -16.32 8.20
C PHE A 241 3.08 -16.69 7.70
N HIS A 242 4.11 -16.14 8.30
CA HIS A 242 5.51 -16.39 7.95
C HIS A 242 6.02 -17.68 8.58
N VAL A 243 5.71 -17.91 9.87
CA VAL A 243 6.22 -19.05 10.65
C VAL A 243 5.24 -20.22 10.77
N GLY A 244 4.00 -20.05 10.31
CA GLY A 244 2.93 -21.00 10.55
C GLY A 244 3.23 -22.44 10.12
N GLU A 245 3.91 -22.63 8.98
CA GLU A 245 4.31 -23.96 8.51
C GLU A 245 5.41 -24.59 9.41
N ASP A 246 6.35 -23.76 9.87
CA ASP A 246 7.41 -24.23 10.77
C ASP A 246 6.88 -24.63 12.13
N LEU A 247 5.88 -23.90 12.63
CA LEU A 247 5.19 -24.25 13.89
C LEU A 247 4.42 -25.57 13.73
N ARG A 248 3.68 -25.75 12.63
CA ARG A 248 2.95 -27.00 12.35
C ARG A 248 3.89 -28.20 12.24
N GLN A 249 5.03 -28.02 11.59
CA GLN A 249 6.03 -29.07 11.43
C GLN A 249 6.99 -29.19 12.62
N LYS A 250 6.80 -28.39 13.67
CA LYS A 250 7.65 -28.37 14.87
C LYS A 250 9.11 -28.06 14.60
N ARG A 251 9.44 -27.42 13.47
CA ARG A 251 10.77 -26.90 13.19
C ARG A 251 11.08 -25.69 14.07
N LEU A 252 10.05 -24.93 14.42
CA LEU A 252 10.07 -23.90 15.43
C LEU A 252 8.98 -24.21 16.48
N LEU A 253 9.24 -23.81 17.72
CA LEU A 253 8.30 -23.92 18.82
C LEU A 253 7.86 -22.51 19.25
N PRO A 254 6.55 -22.28 19.47
CA PRO A 254 6.07 -21.02 20.00
C PRO A 254 6.52 -20.87 21.44
N LEU A 255 6.85 -19.65 21.82
CA LEU A 255 7.39 -19.31 23.14
C LEU A 255 6.55 -18.21 23.75
N LEU A 256 6.51 -18.17 25.09
CA LEU A 256 5.86 -17.13 25.86
C LEU A 256 4.38 -16.91 25.48
N GLU A 257 3.66 -17.97 25.08
CA GLU A 257 2.28 -17.91 24.60
C GLU A 257 1.34 -17.24 25.63
N LYS A 258 1.57 -17.45 26.94
CA LYS A 258 0.82 -16.80 28.02
C LYS A 258 0.99 -15.29 28.09
N TYR A 259 2.06 -14.79 27.49
CA TYR A 259 2.44 -13.38 27.46
C TYR A 259 2.27 -12.76 26.09
N GLN A 260 1.70 -13.49 25.13
CA GLN A 260 1.50 -13.01 23.79
C GLN A 260 0.52 -11.81 23.80
N SER A 261 1.00 -10.68 23.30
CA SER A 261 0.11 -9.54 23.10
C SER A 261 -0.89 -9.86 21.99
N HIS A 262 -2.16 -9.51 22.20
CA HIS A 262 -3.21 -9.67 21.18
C HIS A 262 -3.18 -8.57 20.09
N ILE A 263 -2.08 -7.82 20.03
CA ILE A 263 -1.87 -6.81 18.98
C ILE A 263 -1.74 -7.52 17.64
N GLN A 264 -2.65 -7.19 16.73
CA GLN A 264 -2.60 -7.65 15.36
C GLN A 264 -2.06 -6.57 14.44
N GLU A 265 -1.16 -6.94 13.59
CA GLU A 265 -0.64 -6.09 12.53
C GLU A 265 -1.61 -6.12 11.34
N PRO A 266 -2.23 -4.99 10.98
CA PRO A 266 -3.09 -4.93 9.82
C PRO A 266 -2.25 -4.88 8.53
N LEU A 267 -2.70 -5.60 7.51
CA LEU A 267 -2.16 -5.48 6.16
C LEU A 267 -3.22 -4.86 5.25
N PHE A 268 -2.78 -3.96 4.39
CA PHE A 268 -3.63 -3.18 3.51
C PHE A 268 -3.22 -3.34 2.06
N LEU A 269 -4.21 -3.33 1.17
CA LEU A 269 -4.01 -3.03 -0.24
C LEU A 269 -4.05 -1.51 -0.40
N VAL A 270 -2.95 -0.94 -0.86
CA VAL A 270 -2.79 0.50 -1.04
C VAL A 270 -2.63 0.79 -2.53
N TYR A 271 -3.34 1.78 -3.02
CA TYR A 271 -3.30 2.18 -4.43
C TYR A 271 -3.63 3.66 -4.60
N GLN A 272 -3.33 4.21 -5.77
CA GLN A 272 -3.56 5.62 -6.03
C GLN A 272 -5.06 5.96 -5.94
N SER A 273 -5.36 7.11 -5.31
CA SER A 273 -6.70 7.68 -5.23
C SER A 273 -7.15 8.16 -6.62
N ARG A 274 -7.53 7.21 -7.47
CA ARG A 274 -8.47 7.47 -8.55
C ARG A 274 -9.80 6.92 -8.06
N ARG A 275 -10.88 7.67 -8.16
CA ARG A 275 -12.24 7.21 -7.77
C ARG A 275 -12.57 5.85 -8.40
N HIS A 276 -11.89 5.52 -9.51
CA HIS A 276 -11.99 4.23 -10.19
C HIS A 276 -10.60 3.73 -10.57
N PRO A 277 -10.09 2.73 -9.86
CA PRO A 277 -8.86 2.05 -10.26
C PRO A 277 -9.03 1.43 -11.66
N SER A 278 -7.94 1.34 -12.41
CA SER A 278 -7.96 0.70 -13.74
C SER A 278 -8.53 -0.74 -13.64
N PRO A 279 -9.11 -1.28 -14.72
CA PRO A 279 -9.71 -2.63 -14.71
C PRO A 279 -8.78 -3.71 -14.14
N ARG A 280 -7.48 -3.67 -14.45
CA ARG A 280 -6.49 -4.61 -13.91
C ARG A 280 -6.30 -4.48 -12.40
N VAL A 281 -6.30 -3.25 -11.89
CA VAL A 281 -6.21 -2.98 -10.45
C VAL A 281 -7.48 -3.46 -9.75
N GLN A 282 -8.67 -3.12 -10.29
CA GLN A 282 -9.96 -3.55 -9.73
C GLN A 282 -10.08 -5.07 -9.70
N ALA A 283 -9.68 -5.76 -10.77
CA ALA A 283 -9.68 -7.22 -10.83
C ALA A 283 -8.79 -7.82 -9.73
N PHE A 284 -7.59 -7.26 -9.53
CA PHE A 284 -6.69 -7.72 -8.48
C PHE A 284 -7.23 -7.44 -7.07
N LEU A 285 -7.78 -6.25 -6.83
CA LEU A 285 -8.39 -5.91 -5.54
C LEU A 285 -9.54 -6.89 -5.19
N THR A 286 -10.42 -7.17 -6.16
CA THR A 286 -11.52 -8.13 -5.99
C THR A 286 -10.99 -9.53 -5.70
N PHE A 287 -10.02 -10.01 -6.48
CA PHE A 287 -9.41 -11.31 -6.27
C PHE A 287 -8.78 -11.45 -4.88
N MET A 288 -8.04 -10.45 -4.43
CA MET A 288 -7.43 -10.45 -3.10
C MET A 288 -8.48 -10.48 -1.99
N GLN A 289 -9.58 -9.75 -2.15
CA GLN A 289 -10.69 -9.81 -1.21
C GLN A 289 -11.34 -11.20 -1.17
N GLU A 290 -11.61 -11.82 -2.31
CA GLU A 290 -12.15 -13.19 -2.39
C GLU A 290 -11.25 -14.18 -1.64
N LYS A 291 -9.92 -14.09 -1.77
CA LYS A 291 -8.97 -15.03 -1.19
C LYS A 291 -8.74 -14.83 0.31
N PHE A 292 -8.80 -13.61 0.80
CA PHE A 292 -8.37 -13.29 2.17
C PHE A 292 -9.53 -12.89 3.10
N GLN A 293 -10.70 -12.46 2.60
CA GLN A 293 -11.85 -12.18 3.47
C GLN A 293 -12.52 -13.43 4.01
N SER A 294 -12.38 -14.58 3.37
CA SER A 294 -12.87 -15.87 3.86
C SER A 294 -12.02 -16.47 5.00
N GLN A 295 -10.96 -15.78 5.44
CA GLN A 295 -10.05 -16.22 6.51
C GLN A 295 -10.21 -15.42 7.81
N ASN A 296 -11.18 -14.48 7.88
CA ASN A 296 -11.49 -13.69 9.09
C ASN A 296 -12.67 -14.29 9.86
#